data_c12f5ff6a873189e723d5229cfd53296
#
_entry.id   c12f5ff6a873189e723d5229cfd53296
#
_cell.length_a   1.000
_cell.length_b   1.000
_cell.length_c   1.000
_cell.angle_alpha   90.00
_cell.angle_beta   90.00
_cell.angle_gamma   90.00
#
_symmetry.space_group_name_H-M   'P 1'
#
loop_
_entity.id
_entity.type
_entity.pdbx_description
1 polymer ?
#
loop_
_entity_poly.entity_id
_entity_poly.type
_entity_poly.pdbx_seq_one_letter_code
_entity_poly.pdbx_strand_id
1 'polypeptide(L)'
;MSEANHSKAHWIPPILQKFPGNLLVAIAVLIFLGVSIGWLQSGFGNKLEAMSDDADEVRRLPVRVATAEFVTSISQKRKYTGTIRAKQQAALGFEVTGRVASVHCDEGDVVQQGQSLAILDTKALQARRSAINASLSQAGAVLAELKAGPRSQTIESMQAQLTEAQSTFKLAELTLQRRTRLKHSRSISESEFDNAVYSHQAAQARVESFSQQLKELQAGTRIERVNAQAAAVQQLESSLNEIDIQIEKSNLKAPFAGKIVSRMIDPGGIASASVAILKIVDFENLEAVIGLPFETSQSISDSQHEILVGDRTYEASLLAKIQELDPATRTQNAIFQLSSSAGETVIPGQLCQIEIETHIECIGHWVPASALNNGIRGLWSLRVVNPETSRAERCDVEVVYTDGDRALVRGTVKDDALVIVDGTHRIVEGQKVEAITAQSGGK
;
A
#
# COMPACT_ATOMS: atom_id res chain seq x y z
N MET A 1 -54.32 36.62 -16.86
CA MET A 1 -54.59 36.56 -18.30
C MET A 1 -54.85 35.12 -18.57
N SER A 2 -55.97 34.86 -18.65
CA SER A 2 -57.01 34.69 -19.67
C SER A 2 -57.18 33.17 -19.88
N GLU A 3 -58.17 32.68 -19.40
CA GLU A 3 -59.54 32.41 -19.90
C GLU A 3 -59.59 31.03 -20.52
N ALA A 4 -60.39 30.20 -19.97
CA ALA A 4 -61.85 29.96 -20.17
C ALA A 4 -62.05 29.02 -21.37
N ASN A 5 -62.96 28.12 -21.50
CA ASN A 5 -64.31 28.06 -20.96
C ASN A 5 -65.00 26.80 -21.55
N HIS A 6 -66.00 26.31 -20.84
CA HIS A 6 -67.28 25.79 -21.33
C HIS A 6 -67.35 24.47 -22.09
N SER A 7 -68.34 23.65 -22.01
CA SER A 7 -69.64 23.61 -21.31
C SER A 7 -70.36 22.30 -21.71
N LYS A 8 -71.11 21.76 -20.79
CA LYS A 8 -72.53 21.37 -20.85
C LYS A 8 -72.99 20.51 -22.04
N ALA A 9 -73.92 19.66 -21.99
CA ALA A 9 -75.04 19.36 -21.09
C ALA A 9 -75.81 18.14 -21.61
N HIS A 10 -76.46 17.48 -20.72
CA HIS A 10 -77.81 16.99 -20.72
C HIS A 10 -78.49 16.40 -22.00
N TRP A 11 -79.06 15.23 -21.84
CA TRP A 11 -80.52 15.12 -22.07
C TRP A 11 -81.10 13.76 -21.60
N ILE A 12 -82.21 13.81 -20.86
CA ILE A 12 -83.21 12.83 -20.48
C ILE A 12 -84.52 13.50 -20.83
N PRO A 13 -85.67 12.90 -20.86
CA PRO A 13 -86.43 11.68 -21.22
C PRO A 13 -87.54 11.97 -22.27
N PRO A 14 -88.77 11.44 -22.36
CA PRO A 14 -89.73 10.72 -21.47
C PRO A 14 -90.65 9.65 -22.10
N ILE A 15 -91.24 8.78 -21.29
CA ILE A 15 -92.62 8.56 -20.92
C ILE A 15 -93.64 7.92 -21.92
N LEU A 16 -94.18 6.77 -21.51
CA LEU A 16 -95.57 6.30 -21.34
C LEU A 16 -96.59 6.19 -22.49
N GLN A 17 -97.29 5.12 -22.36
CA GLN A 17 -98.77 4.84 -22.70
C GLN A 17 -98.97 4.01 -23.96
N LYS A 18 -99.64 2.90 -23.95
CA LYS A 18 -101.00 2.57 -23.48
C LYS A 18 -101.27 1.08 -23.72
N PHE A 19 -101.98 0.50 -22.78
CA PHE A 19 -102.78 -0.73 -22.93
C PHE A 19 -103.88 -0.57 -24.00
N PRO A 20 -104.53 -1.61 -24.42
CA PRO A 20 -104.79 -2.97 -23.95
C PRO A 20 -104.96 -4.05 -25.10
N GLY A 21 -105.12 -5.24 -24.69
CA GLY A 21 -105.76 -6.25 -25.54
C GLY A 21 -104.98 -7.53 -25.72
N ASN A 22 -105.21 -8.48 -24.87
CA ASN A 22 -105.32 -9.88 -25.19
C ASN A 22 -105.14 -10.76 -23.95
N LEU A 23 -106.04 -10.59 -23.02
CA LEU A 23 -106.19 -11.47 -21.82
C LEU A 23 -106.61 -12.91 -22.21
N LEU A 24 -107.01 -13.15 -23.47
CA LEU A 24 -107.46 -14.48 -23.97
C LEU A 24 -106.31 -15.32 -24.54
N VAL A 25 -105.14 -14.72 -24.90
CA VAL A 25 -104.00 -15.46 -25.39
C VAL A 25 -103.16 -16.00 -24.22
N ALA A 26 -103.21 -15.37 -23.09
CA ALA A 26 -102.44 -15.82 -21.89
C ALA A 26 -103.00 -17.12 -21.27
N ILE A 27 -104.32 -17.37 -21.40
CA ILE A 27 -104.90 -18.60 -20.86
C ILE A 27 -104.65 -19.80 -21.76
N ALA A 28 -104.58 -19.65 -23.08
CA ALA A 28 -104.28 -20.72 -24.01
C ALA A 28 -102.83 -21.20 -23.91
N VAL A 29 -101.86 -20.30 -23.60
CA VAL A 29 -100.43 -20.63 -23.44
C VAL A 29 -100.19 -21.37 -22.11
N LEU A 30 -100.96 -21.08 -21.06
CA LEU A 30 -100.86 -21.79 -19.77
C LEU A 30 -101.42 -23.22 -19.83
N ILE A 31 -102.45 -23.51 -20.62
CA ILE A 31 -102.97 -24.91 -20.80
C ILE A 31 -101.99 -25.74 -21.65
N PHE A 32 -101.35 -25.18 -22.65
CA PHE A 32 -100.38 -25.86 -23.47
C PHE A 32 -99.06 -26.13 -22.75
N LEU A 33 -98.64 -25.31 -21.82
CA LEU A 33 -97.50 -25.51 -20.96
C LEU A 33 -97.70 -26.57 -19.86
N GLY A 34 -98.95 -26.74 -19.39
CA GLY A 34 -99.29 -27.76 -18.38
C GLY A 34 -99.29 -29.22 -18.93
N VAL A 35 -99.63 -29.40 -20.21
CA VAL A 35 -99.66 -30.74 -20.84
C VAL A 35 -98.28 -31.19 -21.32
N SER A 36 -97.34 -30.23 -21.68
CA SER A 36 -95.97 -30.54 -22.06
C SER A 36 -95.09 -30.88 -20.84
N ILE A 37 -95.41 -30.41 -19.65
CA ILE A 37 -94.65 -30.72 -18.40
C ILE A 37 -94.96 -32.11 -17.87
N GLY A 38 -96.27 -32.63 -18.08
CA GLY A 38 -96.66 -33.99 -17.69
C GLY A 38 -96.03 -35.12 -18.49
N TRP A 39 -95.59 -34.86 -19.72
CA TRP A 39 -94.97 -35.87 -20.61
C TRP A 39 -93.48 -35.94 -20.45
N LEU A 40 -92.87 -34.95 -19.84
CA LEU A 40 -91.38 -34.90 -19.58
C LEU A 40 -91.02 -35.57 -18.26
N GLN A 41 -91.96 -35.83 -17.37
CA GLN A 41 -91.66 -36.47 -16.09
C GLN A 41 -91.78 -37.99 -16.06
N SER A 42 -92.36 -38.65 -17.09
CA SER A 42 -92.42 -40.12 -17.16
C SER A 42 -91.32 -40.83 -17.97
N GLY A 43 -90.39 -40.08 -18.53
CA GLY A 43 -89.30 -40.67 -19.39
C GLY A 43 -87.91 -40.60 -18.80
N PHE A 44 -87.69 -39.95 -17.67
CA PHE A 44 -86.37 -39.73 -17.12
C PHE A 44 -86.08 -40.31 -15.75
N GLY A 45 -86.95 -41.21 -15.28
CA GLY A 45 -86.91 -41.77 -13.91
C GLY A 45 -85.96 -42.94 -13.71
N ASN A 46 -85.27 -43.48 -14.78
CA ASN A 46 -84.46 -44.68 -14.66
C ASN A 46 -83.09 -44.61 -15.31
N LYS A 47 -82.47 -43.41 -15.48
CA LYS A 47 -81.16 -43.28 -16.01
C LYS A 47 -80.18 -42.38 -15.19
N LEU A 48 -80.63 -42.03 -13.97
CA LEU A 48 -79.83 -41.19 -13.06
C LEU A 48 -79.11 -41.93 -11.94
N GLU A 49 -79.34 -43.26 -11.80
CA GLU A 49 -78.63 -44.06 -10.79
C GLU A 49 -77.37 -44.79 -11.32
N ALA A 50 -77.04 -44.71 -12.63
CA ALA A 50 -75.86 -45.33 -13.21
C ALA A 50 -74.80 -44.36 -13.63
N MET A 51 -74.87 -43.07 -13.25
CA MET A 51 -73.80 -42.05 -13.55
C MET A 51 -73.26 -41.37 -12.29
N SER A 52 -73.43 -41.92 -11.11
CA SER A 52 -72.88 -41.34 -9.88
C SER A 52 -71.61 -42.09 -9.39
N ASP A 53 -71.16 -43.12 -10.09
CA ASP A 53 -69.96 -43.87 -9.65
C ASP A 53 -68.70 -43.63 -10.50
N ASP A 54 -68.72 -42.73 -11.52
CA ASP A 54 -67.61 -42.44 -12.40
C ASP A 54 -67.16 -40.96 -12.34
N ALA A 55 -67.60 -40.21 -11.29
CA ALA A 55 -67.28 -38.77 -11.15
C ALA A 55 -66.17 -38.44 -10.16
N ASP A 56 -65.38 -39.39 -9.67
CA ASP A 56 -64.27 -39.13 -8.75
C ASP A 56 -62.87 -39.58 -9.27
N GLU A 57 -62.76 -39.86 -10.57
CA GLU A 57 -61.48 -39.87 -11.22
C GLU A 57 -61.06 -38.42 -11.52
N VAL A 58 -60.74 -37.66 -10.45
CA VAL A 58 -60.18 -36.31 -10.54
C VAL A 58 -58.87 -36.44 -11.34
N ARG A 59 -58.95 -36.04 -12.61
CA ARG A 59 -57.84 -36.00 -13.55
C ARG A 59 -56.65 -35.26 -12.90
N ARG A 60 -55.69 -35.99 -12.35
CA ARG A 60 -54.50 -35.46 -11.73
C ARG A 60 -53.69 -34.78 -12.83
N LEU A 61 -53.40 -33.51 -12.65
CA LEU A 61 -52.58 -32.77 -13.65
C LEU A 61 -51.13 -33.08 -13.40
N PRO A 62 -50.38 -33.66 -14.37
CA PRO A 62 -48.95 -33.88 -14.19
C PRO A 62 -48.20 -32.55 -14.14
N VAL A 63 -47.43 -32.35 -13.09
CA VAL A 63 -46.65 -31.13 -12.84
C VAL A 63 -45.19 -31.49 -12.57
N ARG A 64 -44.30 -30.72 -13.14
CA ARG A 64 -42.87 -30.81 -12.78
C ARG A 64 -42.64 -30.14 -11.46
N VAL A 65 -41.96 -30.82 -10.55
CA VAL A 65 -41.58 -30.32 -9.25
C VAL A 65 -40.09 -30.34 -9.05
N ALA A 66 -39.61 -29.37 -8.27
CA ALA A 66 -38.24 -29.34 -7.72
C ALA A 66 -38.34 -29.26 -6.20
N THR A 67 -37.38 -29.82 -5.53
CA THR A 67 -37.29 -29.75 -4.06
C THR A 67 -36.73 -28.37 -3.64
N ALA A 68 -37.36 -27.76 -2.64
CA ALA A 68 -36.85 -26.55 -2.01
C ALA A 68 -35.71 -26.92 -1.07
N GLU A 69 -34.53 -26.46 -1.37
CA GLU A 69 -33.29 -26.75 -0.63
C GLU A 69 -33.09 -25.71 0.48
N PHE A 70 -33.18 -26.14 1.72
CA PHE A 70 -32.95 -25.27 2.87
C PHE A 70 -31.47 -24.91 3.02
N VAL A 71 -31.16 -23.61 3.21
CA VAL A 71 -29.81 -23.13 3.45
C VAL A 71 -29.79 -22.09 4.56
N THR A 72 -28.72 -22.07 5.33
CA THR A 72 -28.49 -21.09 6.39
C THR A 72 -27.49 -20.01 6.00
N SER A 73 -26.78 -20.19 4.89
CA SER A 73 -25.81 -19.24 4.35
C SER A 73 -25.75 -19.36 2.84
N ILE A 74 -25.38 -18.28 2.20
CA ILE A 74 -25.07 -18.24 0.77
C ILE A 74 -23.67 -17.77 0.55
N SER A 75 -23.02 -18.30 -0.47
CA SER A 75 -21.73 -17.80 -0.94
C SER A 75 -21.97 -16.87 -2.14
N GLN A 76 -21.47 -15.65 -2.03
CA GLN A 76 -21.54 -14.66 -3.11
C GLN A 76 -20.15 -14.26 -3.53
N LYS A 77 -19.84 -14.43 -4.81
CA LYS A 77 -18.62 -13.93 -5.43
C LYS A 77 -18.79 -12.47 -5.80
N ARG A 78 -17.94 -11.61 -5.23
CA ARG A 78 -17.92 -10.19 -5.52
C ARG A 78 -16.57 -9.77 -6.09
N LYS A 79 -16.62 -8.93 -7.12
CA LYS A 79 -15.44 -8.36 -7.76
C LYS A 79 -15.13 -7.00 -7.17
N TYR A 80 -13.90 -6.83 -6.73
CA TYR A 80 -13.40 -5.56 -6.21
C TYR A 80 -12.29 -5.07 -7.12
N THR A 81 -12.33 -3.78 -7.44
CA THR A 81 -11.37 -3.15 -8.34
C THR A 81 -10.33 -2.40 -7.54
N GLY A 82 -9.08 -2.45 -8.00
CA GLY A 82 -7.97 -1.72 -7.46
C GLY A 82 -7.02 -1.24 -8.53
N THR A 83 -5.84 -0.81 -8.13
CA THR A 83 -4.78 -0.34 -9.03
C THR A 83 -3.47 -1.02 -8.72
N ILE A 84 -2.71 -1.28 -9.77
CA ILE A 84 -1.34 -1.79 -9.65
C ILE A 84 -0.41 -0.61 -9.38
N ARG A 85 0.49 -0.78 -8.42
CA ARG A 85 1.59 0.14 -8.18
C ARG A 85 2.91 -0.61 -8.10
N ALA A 86 3.99 0.07 -8.35
CA ALA A 86 5.32 -0.44 -8.03
C ALA A 86 5.56 -0.34 -6.52
N LYS A 87 6.25 -1.32 -5.94
CA LYS A 87 6.65 -1.30 -4.54
C LYS A 87 7.54 -0.09 -4.23
N GLN A 88 8.44 0.25 -5.17
CA GLN A 88 9.33 1.39 -5.05
C GLN A 88 9.30 2.22 -6.34
N GLN A 89 9.22 3.53 -6.17
CA GLN A 89 9.42 4.50 -7.23
C GLN A 89 10.08 5.73 -6.64
N ALA A 90 11.00 6.33 -7.38
CA ALA A 90 11.69 7.53 -6.96
C ALA A 90 11.87 8.52 -8.11
N ALA A 91 11.72 9.80 -7.78
CA ALA A 91 12.13 10.90 -8.62
C ALA A 91 13.53 11.31 -8.18
N LEU A 92 14.51 11.12 -9.05
CA LEU A 92 15.93 11.30 -8.75
C LEU A 92 16.40 12.66 -9.26
N GLY A 93 17.14 13.37 -8.44
CA GLY A 93 17.77 14.63 -8.77
C GLY A 93 19.10 14.78 -8.05
N PHE A 94 19.95 15.68 -8.51
CA PHE A 94 21.18 16.00 -7.83
C PHE A 94 20.92 16.78 -6.54
N GLU A 95 21.74 16.55 -5.52
CA GLU A 95 21.72 17.34 -4.28
C GLU A 95 22.48 18.66 -4.43
N VAL A 96 23.30 18.78 -5.46
CA VAL A 96 24.12 19.96 -5.75
C VAL A 96 23.81 20.48 -7.15
N THR A 97 23.90 21.80 -7.32
CA THR A 97 23.69 22.44 -8.62
C THR A 97 24.97 22.35 -9.46
N GLY A 98 24.81 21.99 -10.74
CA GLY A 98 25.93 21.93 -11.65
C GLY A 98 25.53 21.65 -13.09
N ARG A 99 26.49 21.76 -14.02
CA ARG A 99 26.32 21.34 -15.41
C ARG A 99 26.42 19.84 -15.51
N VAL A 100 25.51 19.19 -16.21
CA VAL A 100 25.58 17.74 -16.50
C VAL A 100 26.69 17.48 -17.52
N ALA A 101 27.66 16.68 -17.12
CA ALA A 101 28.76 16.24 -17.98
C ALA A 101 28.33 15.09 -18.88
N SER A 102 27.64 14.10 -18.30
CA SER A 102 27.15 12.91 -19.02
C SER A 102 25.93 12.34 -18.33
N VAL A 103 25.07 11.70 -19.15
CA VAL A 103 23.95 10.86 -18.71
C VAL A 103 24.22 9.47 -19.28
N HIS A 104 24.10 8.42 -18.46
CA HIS A 104 24.47 7.05 -18.80
C HIS A 104 23.26 6.12 -18.92
N CYS A 105 22.05 6.68 -18.93
CA CYS A 105 20.81 5.92 -19.10
C CYS A 105 19.80 6.70 -19.93
N ASP A 106 18.97 5.97 -20.64
CA ASP A 106 17.84 6.51 -21.40
C ASP A 106 16.50 5.97 -20.87
N GLU A 107 15.40 6.56 -21.34
CA GLU A 107 14.07 6.09 -21.02
C GLU A 107 13.88 4.66 -21.53
N GLY A 108 13.41 3.79 -20.66
CA GLY A 108 13.24 2.38 -20.92
C GLY A 108 14.40 1.49 -20.48
N ASP A 109 15.54 2.05 -20.11
CA ASP A 109 16.70 1.28 -19.63
C ASP A 109 16.46 0.64 -18.27
N VAL A 110 16.96 -0.58 -18.12
CA VAL A 110 17.02 -1.29 -16.84
C VAL A 110 18.34 -0.98 -16.15
N VAL A 111 18.30 -0.53 -14.91
CA VAL A 111 19.46 -0.14 -14.14
C VAL A 111 19.53 -0.92 -12.82
N GLN A 112 20.75 -1.15 -12.35
CA GLN A 112 21.01 -1.84 -11.09
C GLN A 112 21.19 -0.85 -9.93
N GLN A 113 20.97 -1.31 -8.71
CA GLN A 113 21.25 -0.51 -7.51
C GLN A 113 22.72 -0.08 -7.48
N GLY A 114 22.97 1.22 -7.18
CA GLY A 114 24.31 1.81 -7.14
C GLY A 114 24.89 2.18 -8.50
N GLN A 115 24.24 1.83 -9.61
CA GLN A 115 24.68 2.22 -10.95
C GLN A 115 24.66 3.74 -11.12
N SER A 116 25.74 4.30 -11.69
CA SER A 116 25.84 5.73 -12.02
C SER A 116 24.93 6.06 -13.19
N LEU A 117 23.97 6.96 -12.99
CA LEU A 117 22.97 7.37 -13.99
C LEU A 117 23.35 8.66 -14.70
N ALA A 118 23.88 9.62 -13.96
CA ALA A 118 24.32 10.90 -14.50
C ALA A 118 25.44 11.51 -13.63
N ILE A 119 26.30 12.30 -14.25
CA ILE A 119 27.45 12.92 -13.59
C ILE A 119 27.46 14.41 -13.93
N LEU A 120 27.68 15.24 -12.91
CA LEU A 120 27.95 16.66 -13.10
C LEU A 120 29.43 16.90 -13.46
N ASP A 121 29.73 18.05 -14.05
CA ASP A 121 31.11 18.50 -14.29
C ASP A 121 31.79 18.86 -12.96
N THR A 122 32.71 18.01 -12.54
CA THR A 122 33.43 18.13 -11.27
C THR A 122 34.81 18.74 -11.42
N LYS A 123 35.21 19.24 -12.62
CA LYS A 123 36.59 19.75 -12.87
C LYS A 123 37.00 20.83 -11.88
N ALA A 124 36.09 21.77 -11.59
CA ALA A 124 36.37 22.83 -10.62
C ALA A 124 36.51 22.29 -9.18
N LEU A 125 35.67 21.33 -8.79
CA LEU A 125 35.78 20.65 -7.49
C LEU A 125 37.07 19.85 -7.36
N GLN A 126 37.47 19.13 -8.42
CA GLN A 126 38.74 18.38 -8.45
C GLN A 126 39.97 19.32 -8.35
N ALA A 127 39.93 20.45 -9.04
CA ALA A 127 40.99 21.47 -8.91
C ALA A 127 41.06 22.03 -7.48
N ARG A 128 39.91 22.33 -6.86
CA ARG A 128 39.83 22.78 -5.47
C ARG A 128 40.33 21.72 -4.49
N ARG A 129 39.95 20.45 -4.71
CA ARG A 129 40.45 19.29 -3.95
C ARG A 129 41.94 19.20 -3.97
N SER A 130 42.57 19.33 -5.15
CA SER A 130 44.00 19.29 -5.32
C SER A 130 44.71 20.45 -4.59
N ALA A 131 44.16 21.66 -4.61
CA ALA A 131 44.68 22.82 -3.89
C ALA A 131 44.61 22.63 -2.36
N ILE A 132 43.49 22.13 -1.84
CA ILE A 132 43.35 21.83 -0.40
C ILE A 132 44.37 20.73 -0.01
N ASN A 133 44.48 19.67 -0.81
CA ASN A 133 45.44 18.59 -0.54
C ASN A 133 46.89 19.06 -0.50
N ALA A 134 47.30 20.00 -1.38
CA ALA A 134 48.60 20.65 -1.32
C ALA A 134 48.78 21.46 -0.03
N SER A 135 47.75 22.22 0.38
CA SER A 135 47.79 22.97 1.64
C SER A 135 47.87 22.05 2.87
N LEU A 136 47.15 20.92 2.83
CA LEU A 136 47.19 19.88 3.87
C LEU A 136 48.62 19.29 3.99
N SER A 137 49.24 18.97 2.85
CA SER A 137 50.61 18.45 2.82
C SER A 137 51.60 19.46 3.40
N GLN A 138 51.47 20.76 3.07
CA GLN A 138 52.26 21.83 3.64
C GLN A 138 52.07 21.96 5.15
N ALA A 139 50.83 22.01 5.61
CA ALA A 139 50.50 22.10 7.04
C ALA A 139 51.00 20.87 7.84
N GLY A 140 50.90 19.69 7.24
CA GLY A 140 51.44 18.44 7.79
C GLY A 140 52.98 18.45 7.92
N ALA A 141 53.68 18.99 6.92
CA ALA A 141 55.13 19.12 6.97
C ALA A 141 55.58 20.07 8.11
N VAL A 142 54.88 21.22 8.26
CA VAL A 142 55.13 22.16 9.39
C VAL A 142 54.83 21.50 10.73
N LEU A 143 53.77 20.71 10.84
CA LEU A 143 53.43 19.97 12.07
C LEU A 143 54.55 18.96 12.40
N ALA A 144 55.06 18.24 11.40
CA ALA A 144 56.15 17.29 11.55
C ALA A 144 57.44 17.98 12.01
N GLU A 145 57.76 19.16 11.46
CA GLU A 145 58.89 19.97 11.87
C GLU A 145 58.75 20.42 13.35
N LEU A 146 57.58 20.95 13.73
CA LEU A 146 57.30 21.37 15.10
C LEU A 146 57.39 20.20 16.11
N LYS A 147 56.94 19.02 15.72
CA LYS A 147 57.03 17.80 16.53
C LYS A 147 58.46 17.26 16.63
N ALA A 148 59.25 17.37 15.57
CA ALA A 148 60.62 16.93 15.56
C ALA A 148 61.49 17.80 16.50
N GLY A 149 61.11 19.08 16.71
CA GLY A 149 61.80 19.98 17.59
C GLY A 149 63.18 20.43 17.06
N PRO A 150 64.10 20.93 17.94
CA PRO A 150 65.41 21.34 17.58
C PRO A 150 66.27 20.17 17.05
N ARG A 151 67.13 20.47 16.08
CA ARG A 151 68.04 19.46 15.50
C ARG A 151 68.99 18.90 16.56
N SER A 152 69.29 17.61 16.51
CA SER A 152 70.24 16.94 17.44
C SER A 152 71.57 17.65 17.53
N GLN A 153 72.08 18.12 16.38
CA GLN A 153 73.39 18.87 16.31
C GLN A 153 73.32 20.16 17.17
N THR A 154 72.18 20.85 17.21
CA THR A 154 71.99 22.05 18.03
C THR A 154 72.01 21.74 19.51
N ILE A 155 71.41 20.65 19.90
CA ILE A 155 71.38 20.13 21.29
C ILE A 155 72.80 19.69 21.68
N GLU A 156 73.53 18.94 20.85
CA GLU A 156 74.86 18.48 21.06
C GLU A 156 75.85 19.65 21.22
N SER A 157 75.70 20.69 20.35
CA SER A 157 76.55 21.91 20.44
C SER A 157 76.34 22.64 21.76
N MET A 158 75.06 22.76 22.23
CA MET A 158 74.72 23.38 23.52
C MET A 158 75.27 22.54 24.68
N GLN A 159 75.25 21.22 24.56
CA GLN A 159 75.78 20.31 25.57
C GLN A 159 77.30 20.42 25.71
N ALA A 160 78.03 20.60 24.58
CA ALA A 160 79.47 20.84 24.58
C ALA A 160 79.81 22.17 25.29
N GLN A 161 79.04 23.25 25.00
CA GLN A 161 79.21 24.55 25.69
C GLN A 161 78.91 24.46 27.22
N LEU A 162 77.89 23.68 27.64
CA LEU A 162 77.65 23.44 29.07
C LEU A 162 78.88 22.70 29.68
N THR A 163 79.40 21.69 29.02
CA THR A 163 80.60 20.93 29.50
C THR A 163 81.81 21.81 29.65
N GLU A 164 82.03 22.72 28.69
CA GLU A 164 83.15 23.73 28.78
C GLU A 164 82.97 24.66 30.01
N ALA A 165 81.75 25.20 30.14
CA ALA A 165 81.37 26.05 31.31
C ALA A 165 81.55 25.31 32.64
N GLN A 166 81.18 24.04 32.72
CA GLN A 166 81.34 23.19 33.91
C GLN A 166 82.85 22.98 34.21
N SER A 167 83.69 22.78 33.20
CA SER A 167 85.12 22.64 33.38
C SER A 167 85.77 23.94 33.93
N THR A 168 85.34 25.10 33.39
CA THR A 168 85.77 26.42 33.82
C THR A 168 85.31 26.70 35.29
N PHE A 169 84.05 26.35 35.61
CA PHE A 169 83.59 26.45 36.98
C PHE A 169 84.37 25.57 37.96
N LYS A 170 84.68 24.33 37.58
CA LYS A 170 85.51 23.43 38.40
C LYS A 170 86.88 24.01 38.66
N LEU A 171 87.51 24.62 37.64
CA LEU A 171 88.80 25.32 37.80
C LEU A 171 88.69 26.50 38.77
N ALA A 172 87.64 27.33 38.65
CA ALA A 172 87.40 28.48 39.53
C ALA A 172 87.12 28.01 41.00
N GLU A 173 86.36 26.91 41.15
CA GLU A 173 86.09 26.29 42.46
C GLU A 173 87.42 25.83 43.14
N LEU A 174 88.28 25.09 42.45
CA LEU A 174 89.53 24.64 42.93
C LEU A 174 90.48 25.83 43.29
N THR A 175 90.40 26.89 42.47
CA THR A 175 91.13 28.13 42.73
C THR A 175 90.66 28.84 43.99
N LEU A 176 89.35 28.98 44.15
CA LEU A 176 88.75 29.56 45.35
C LEU A 176 89.12 28.74 46.59
N GLN A 177 88.97 27.42 46.54
CA GLN A 177 89.33 26.53 47.64
C GLN A 177 90.88 26.71 48.05
N ARG A 178 91.76 26.84 47.08
CA ARG A 178 93.15 27.10 47.32
C ARG A 178 93.37 28.48 47.95
N ARG A 179 92.75 29.54 47.39
CA ARG A 179 92.81 30.90 47.92
C ARG A 179 92.23 31.03 49.34
N THR A 180 91.13 30.32 49.65
CA THR A 180 90.55 30.27 50.97
C THR A 180 91.56 29.71 52.00
N ARG A 181 92.24 28.61 51.65
CA ARG A 181 93.30 28.07 52.54
C ARG A 181 94.44 29.02 52.74
N LEU A 182 94.93 29.73 51.71
CA LEU A 182 96.00 30.70 51.79
C LEU A 182 95.59 31.96 52.52
N LYS A 183 94.34 32.41 52.52
CA LYS A 183 93.78 33.51 53.32
C LYS A 183 93.88 33.18 54.83
N HIS A 184 93.53 31.94 55.15
CA HIS A 184 93.62 31.50 56.57
C HIS A 184 95.08 31.51 57.06
N SER A 185 96.08 31.28 56.25
CA SER A 185 97.50 31.39 56.59
C SER A 185 98.11 32.80 56.39
N ARG A 186 97.27 33.82 56.06
CA ARG A 186 97.62 35.21 55.84
C ARG A 186 98.66 35.39 54.70
N SER A 187 98.68 34.48 53.71
CA SER A 187 99.68 34.44 52.63
C SER A 187 99.20 35.08 51.33
N ILE A 188 98.00 35.72 51.28
CA ILE A 188 97.46 36.41 50.10
C ILE A 188 96.70 37.70 50.53
N SER A 189 96.55 38.64 49.57
CA SER A 189 95.81 39.88 49.69
C SER A 189 94.32 39.66 49.71
N GLU A 190 93.56 40.58 50.31
CA GLU A 190 92.11 40.51 50.29
C GLU A 190 91.53 40.65 48.88
N SER A 191 92.10 41.50 48.06
CA SER A 191 91.78 41.66 46.61
C SER A 191 91.92 40.37 45.82
N GLU A 192 92.97 39.58 46.08
CA GLU A 192 93.20 38.28 45.38
C GLU A 192 92.15 37.22 45.82
N PHE A 193 91.67 37.24 47.07
CA PHE A 193 90.61 36.38 47.49
C PHE A 193 89.29 36.79 46.89
N ASP A 194 88.92 38.07 46.93
CA ASP A 194 87.66 38.60 46.35
C ASP A 194 87.61 38.34 44.84
N ASN A 195 88.71 38.50 44.13
CA ASN A 195 88.81 38.13 42.68
C ASN A 195 88.48 36.64 42.49
N ALA A 196 88.93 35.73 43.34
CA ALA A 196 88.60 34.31 43.22
C ALA A 196 87.15 34.02 43.55
N VAL A 197 86.59 34.72 44.56
CA VAL A 197 85.12 34.61 44.87
C VAL A 197 84.28 35.08 43.68
N TYR A 198 84.55 36.27 43.12
CA TYR A 198 83.78 36.78 41.99
C TYR A 198 83.95 35.94 40.73
N SER A 199 85.23 35.44 40.45
CA SER A 199 85.42 34.53 39.35
C SER A 199 84.61 33.22 39.47
N HIS A 200 84.56 32.66 40.68
CA HIS A 200 83.76 31.47 40.96
C HIS A 200 82.25 31.75 40.78
N GLN A 201 81.71 32.88 41.30
CA GLN A 201 80.32 33.27 41.10
C GLN A 201 79.99 33.51 39.64
N ALA A 202 80.90 34.16 38.84
CA ALA A 202 80.69 34.38 37.44
C ALA A 202 80.71 33.06 36.63
N ALA A 203 81.60 32.11 36.96
CA ALA A 203 81.65 30.80 36.35
C ALA A 203 80.37 29.98 36.71
N GLN A 204 79.90 30.06 37.95
CA GLN A 204 78.61 29.42 38.38
C GLN A 204 77.45 29.95 37.60
N ALA A 205 77.32 31.26 37.51
CA ALA A 205 76.22 31.91 36.76
C ALA A 205 76.25 31.48 35.24
N ARG A 206 77.46 31.28 34.69
CA ARG A 206 77.59 30.80 33.31
C ARG A 206 77.12 29.34 33.11
N VAL A 207 77.39 28.45 34.05
CA VAL A 207 76.89 27.08 34.06
C VAL A 207 75.38 27.07 34.16
N GLU A 208 74.79 27.86 35.07
CA GLU A 208 73.35 27.95 35.23
C GLU A 208 72.69 28.46 33.95
N SER A 209 73.27 29.53 33.30
CA SER A 209 72.67 30.05 32.04
C SER A 209 72.69 29.01 30.93
N PHE A 210 73.80 28.30 30.69
CA PHE A 210 73.83 27.24 29.67
C PHE A 210 72.98 26.03 30.03
N SER A 211 72.86 25.69 31.32
CA SER A 211 71.94 24.65 31.77
C SER A 211 70.42 24.98 31.48
N GLN A 212 70.02 26.23 31.72
CA GLN A 212 68.67 26.67 31.37
C GLN A 212 68.41 26.70 29.86
N GLN A 213 69.40 27.17 29.07
CA GLN A 213 69.33 27.17 27.62
C GLN A 213 69.20 25.75 27.05
N LEU A 214 69.93 24.79 27.60
CA LEU A 214 69.89 23.39 27.21
C LEU A 214 68.47 22.79 27.57
N LYS A 215 67.96 23.07 28.74
CA LYS A 215 66.60 22.63 29.14
C LYS A 215 65.54 23.21 28.23
N GLU A 216 65.62 24.50 27.83
CA GLU A 216 64.72 25.11 26.91
C GLU A 216 64.79 24.44 25.52
N LEU A 217 65.99 24.15 24.99
CA LEU A 217 66.14 23.41 23.75
C LEU A 217 65.59 21.99 23.84
N GLN A 218 65.86 21.29 24.96
CA GLN A 218 65.35 19.91 25.17
C GLN A 218 63.83 19.88 25.36
N ALA A 219 63.21 20.90 25.93
CA ALA A 219 61.75 21.02 26.01
C ALA A 219 61.09 21.15 24.64
N GLY A 220 61.90 21.56 23.62
CA GLY A 220 61.43 21.61 22.23
C GLY A 220 60.40 22.72 21.96
N THR A 221 59.55 22.48 21.00
CA THR A 221 58.46 23.41 20.63
C THR A 221 57.37 23.38 21.69
N ARG A 222 56.87 24.54 22.08
CA ARG A 222 55.75 24.64 23.04
C ARG A 222 54.56 23.84 22.54
N ILE A 223 53.95 23.02 23.42
CA ILE A 223 52.86 22.14 23.13
C ILE A 223 51.64 22.88 22.53
N GLU A 224 51.45 24.14 22.94
CA GLU A 224 50.35 24.98 22.40
C GLU A 224 50.54 25.25 20.91
N ARG A 225 51.79 25.46 20.43
CA ARG A 225 52.06 25.66 19.01
C ARG A 225 51.88 24.39 18.20
N VAL A 226 52.25 23.24 18.75
CA VAL A 226 52.01 21.93 18.15
C VAL A 226 50.53 21.67 18.02
N ASN A 227 49.77 21.93 19.11
CA ASN A 227 48.30 21.74 19.11
C ASN A 227 47.61 22.71 18.15
N ALA A 228 48.02 23.99 18.07
CA ALA A 228 47.49 24.94 17.11
C ALA A 228 47.72 24.50 15.66
N GLN A 229 48.93 23.99 15.34
CA GLN A 229 49.22 23.48 14.00
C GLN A 229 48.44 22.16 13.70
N ALA A 230 48.28 21.29 14.71
CA ALA A 230 47.45 20.09 14.56
C ALA A 230 45.99 20.42 14.27
N ALA A 231 45.44 21.45 14.94
CA ALA A 231 44.10 21.95 14.65
C ALA A 231 43.98 22.53 13.22
N ALA A 232 45.02 23.21 12.72
CA ALA A 232 45.05 23.69 11.34
C ALA A 232 45.03 22.53 10.30
N VAL A 233 45.79 21.46 10.58
CA VAL A 233 45.74 20.23 9.76
C VAL A 233 44.34 19.62 9.77
N GLN A 234 43.71 19.46 10.93
CA GLN A 234 42.40 18.91 11.07
C GLN A 234 41.33 19.77 10.35
N GLN A 235 41.44 21.07 10.38
CA GLN A 235 40.56 21.97 9.61
C GLN A 235 40.67 21.73 8.10
N LEU A 236 41.88 21.56 7.56
CA LEU A 236 42.08 21.27 6.15
C LEU A 236 41.58 19.88 5.77
N GLU A 237 41.75 18.87 6.64
CA GLU A 237 41.16 17.53 6.47
C GLU A 237 39.62 17.62 6.39
N SER A 238 39.00 18.39 7.26
CA SER A 238 37.52 18.61 7.22
C SER A 238 37.10 19.31 5.94
N SER A 239 37.86 20.31 5.46
CA SER A 239 37.61 20.99 4.19
C SER A 239 37.79 20.06 2.98
N LEU A 240 38.73 19.14 3.03
CA LEU A 240 38.95 18.12 1.99
C LEU A 240 37.73 17.16 1.94
N ASN A 241 37.33 16.68 3.09
CA ASN A 241 36.16 15.80 3.20
C ASN A 241 34.85 16.48 2.69
N GLU A 242 34.68 17.78 2.95
CA GLU A 242 33.55 18.56 2.39
C GLU A 242 33.54 18.52 0.84
N ILE A 243 34.71 18.72 0.22
CA ILE A 243 34.84 18.67 -1.24
C ILE A 243 34.59 17.24 -1.76
N ASP A 244 35.09 16.22 -1.07
CA ASP A 244 34.89 14.83 -1.45
C ASP A 244 33.38 14.45 -1.42
N ILE A 245 32.63 14.90 -0.42
CA ILE A 245 31.18 14.76 -0.34
C ILE A 245 30.48 15.49 -1.51
N GLN A 246 30.92 16.69 -1.87
CA GLN A 246 30.39 17.44 -3.00
C GLN A 246 30.63 16.71 -4.34
N ILE A 247 31.81 16.11 -4.51
CA ILE A 247 32.14 15.29 -5.68
C ILE A 247 31.27 14.03 -5.71
N GLU A 248 31.07 13.36 -4.58
CA GLU A 248 30.21 12.19 -4.49
C GLU A 248 28.77 12.54 -4.87
N LYS A 249 28.22 13.64 -4.31
CA LYS A 249 26.86 14.15 -4.63
C LYS A 249 26.71 14.63 -6.07
N SER A 250 27.82 14.83 -6.79
CA SER A 250 27.84 15.12 -8.21
C SER A 250 27.67 13.88 -9.10
N ASN A 251 27.62 12.68 -8.51
CA ASN A 251 27.34 11.42 -9.19
C ASN A 251 25.96 10.89 -8.75
N LEU A 252 24.97 10.99 -9.61
CA LEU A 252 23.63 10.47 -9.37
C LEU A 252 23.60 8.97 -9.58
N LYS A 253 23.32 8.22 -8.52
CA LYS A 253 23.25 6.75 -8.54
C LYS A 253 21.82 6.26 -8.35
N ALA A 254 21.50 5.09 -8.88
CA ALA A 254 20.22 4.42 -8.68
C ALA A 254 20.11 3.91 -7.22
N PRO A 255 19.05 4.27 -6.47
CA PRO A 255 18.85 3.83 -5.09
C PRO A 255 18.41 2.37 -4.98
N PHE A 256 17.79 1.83 -6.03
CA PHE A 256 17.36 0.44 -6.16
C PHE A 256 17.41 0.02 -7.63
N ALA A 257 17.32 -1.29 -7.91
CA ALA A 257 17.23 -1.81 -9.25
C ALA A 257 15.83 -1.52 -9.84
N GLY A 258 15.77 -1.10 -11.09
CA GLY A 258 14.50 -0.74 -11.72
C GLY A 258 14.66 -0.25 -13.14
N LYS A 259 13.60 0.32 -13.69
CA LYS A 259 13.56 0.86 -15.05
C LYS A 259 13.42 2.38 -15.02
N ILE A 260 14.14 3.06 -15.89
CA ILE A 260 13.99 4.51 -16.08
C ILE A 260 12.71 4.80 -16.87
N VAL A 261 11.82 5.56 -16.27
CA VAL A 261 10.51 5.89 -16.87
C VAL A 261 10.54 7.25 -17.58
N SER A 262 11.32 8.20 -17.05
CA SER A 262 11.45 9.51 -17.69
C SER A 262 12.83 10.11 -17.44
N ARG A 263 13.32 10.88 -18.44
CA ARG A 263 14.55 11.64 -18.42
C ARG A 263 14.26 13.09 -18.83
N MET A 264 14.52 14.03 -17.93
CA MET A 264 14.18 15.44 -18.07
C MET A 264 15.39 16.33 -18.30
N ILE A 265 16.59 15.75 -18.48
CA ILE A 265 17.82 16.49 -18.66
C ILE A 265 18.73 15.83 -19.69
N ASP A 266 19.44 16.68 -20.44
CA ASP A 266 20.42 16.27 -21.43
C ASP A 266 21.85 16.66 -21.01
N PRO A 267 22.89 15.98 -21.55
CA PRO A 267 24.26 16.40 -21.37
C PRO A 267 24.47 17.86 -21.79
N GLY A 268 25.17 18.63 -20.96
CA GLY A 268 25.36 20.07 -21.13
C GLY A 268 24.30 20.95 -20.46
N GLY A 269 23.16 20.41 -20.07
CA GLY A 269 22.13 21.10 -19.29
C GLY A 269 22.61 21.45 -17.88
N ILE A 270 21.89 22.37 -17.23
CA ILE A 270 22.16 22.76 -15.83
C ILE A 270 21.12 22.04 -14.95
N ALA A 271 21.60 21.21 -14.07
CA ALA A 271 20.78 20.60 -13.02
C ALA A 271 20.79 21.51 -11.78
N SER A 272 19.61 21.81 -11.27
CA SER A 272 19.44 22.51 -9.99
C SER A 272 19.27 21.52 -8.85
N ALA A 273 19.76 21.87 -7.68
CA ALA A 273 19.61 21.02 -6.48
C ALA A 273 18.14 20.72 -6.20
N SER A 274 17.84 19.47 -5.83
CA SER A 274 16.52 18.95 -5.47
C SER A 274 15.47 18.98 -6.59
N VAL A 275 15.85 19.28 -7.83
CA VAL A 275 14.97 19.16 -9.00
C VAL A 275 15.11 17.76 -9.57
N ALA A 276 13.99 17.03 -9.69
CA ALA A 276 13.98 15.71 -10.29
C ALA A 276 14.34 15.77 -11.77
N ILE A 277 15.29 14.94 -12.19
CA ILE A 277 15.77 14.84 -13.57
C ILE A 277 15.54 13.44 -14.19
N LEU A 278 15.38 12.44 -13.35
CA LEU A 278 15.10 11.06 -13.74
C LEU A 278 13.98 10.50 -12.86
N LYS A 279 13.19 9.59 -13.39
CA LYS A 279 12.24 8.79 -12.62
C LYS A 279 12.55 7.32 -12.80
N ILE A 280 12.78 6.63 -11.69
CA ILE A 280 13.00 5.18 -11.64
C ILE A 280 11.81 4.48 -10.98
N VAL A 281 11.45 3.31 -11.48
CA VAL A 281 10.34 2.49 -10.99
C VAL A 281 10.80 1.03 -10.91
N ASP A 282 10.48 0.38 -9.82
CA ASP A 282 10.69 -1.06 -9.62
C ASP A 282 9.56 -1.84 -10.32
N PHE A 283 9.90 -2.55 -11.40
CA PHE A 283 8.95 -3.38 -12.15
C PHE A 283 8.94 -4.85 -11.72
N GLU A 284 9.92 -5.28 -10.93
CA GLU A 284 9.98 -6.67 -10.46
C GLU A 284 9.03 -6.90 -9.28
N ASN A 285 8.82 -5.88 -8.48
CA ASN A 285 7.99 -5.95 -7.28
C ASN A 285 6.74 -5.08 -7.45
N LEU A 286 5.69 -5.68 -8.04
CA LEU A 286 4.42 -5.02 -8.24
C LEU A 286 3.43 -5.37 -7.13
N GLU A 287 2.67 -4.39 -6.70
CA GLU A 287 1.63 -4.51 -5.69
C GLU A 287 0.28 -4.11 -6.27
N ALA A 288 -0.75 -4.91 -5.99
CA ALA A 288 -2.13 -4.52 -6.24
C ALA A 288 -2.71 -3.91 -4.96
N VAL A 289 -3.20 -2.69 -5.06
CA VAL A 289 -3.88 -2.00 -3.96
C VAL A 289 -5.37 -1.99 -4.25
N ILE A 290 -6.13 -2.72 -3.44
CA ILE A 290 -7.55 -2.94 -3.65
C ILE A 290 -8.32 -2.45 -2.42
N GLY A 291 -9.26 -1.54 -2.65
CA GLY A 291 -10.16 -1.05 -1.59
C GLY A 291 -11.27 -2.05 -1.32
N LEU A 292 -11.34 -2.58 -0.13
CA LEU A 292 -12.32 -3.57 0.30
C LEU A 292 -13.22 -3.01 1.40
N PRO A 293 -14.52 -3.33 1.42
CA PRO A 293 -15.35 -3.08 2.59
C PRO A 293 -14.73 -3.71 3.83
N PHE A 294 -14.87 -3.07 4.97
CA PHE A 294 -14.23 -3.49 6.22
C PHE A 294 -14.54 -4.96 6.57
N GLU A 295 -15.79 -5.39 6.44
CA GLU A 295 -16.22 -6.77 6.71
C GLU A 295 -15.52 -7.77 5.78
N THR A 296 -15.47 -7.47 4.48
CA THR A 296 -14.79 -8.31 3.49
C THR A 296 -13.28 -8.37 3.75
N SER A 297 -12.67 -7.24 4.14
CA SER A 297 -11.25 -7.19 4.48
C SER A 297 -10.91 -8.08 5.68
N GLN A 298 -11.81 -8.19 6.66
CA GLN A 298 -11.60 -9.06 7.82
C GLN A 298 -11.68 -10.56 7.46
N SER A 299 -12.53 -10.92 6.51
CA SER A 299 -12.74 -12.32 6.10
C SER A 299 -11.67 -12.86 5.15
N ILE A 300 -10.87 -11.98 4.51
CA ILE A 300 -9.77 -12.43 3.64
C ILE A 300 -8.69 -13.11 4.48
N SER A 301 -8.37 -14.33 4.09
CA SER A 301 -7.25 -15.11 4.65
C SER A 301 -5.93 -14.74 3.97
N ASP A 302 -4.81 -15.11 4.61
CA ASP A 302 -3.45 -14.93 4.05
C ASP A 302 -3.10 -15.94 2.93
N SER A 303 -4.12 -16.57 2.34
CA SER A 303 -3.97 -17.51 1.22
C SER A 303 -3.56 -16.80 -0.06
N GLN A 304 -3.12 -17.58 -1.05
CA GLN A 304 -2.93 -17.07 -2.41
C GLN A 304 -4.27 -16.68 -3.02
N HIS A 305 -4.27 -15.55 -3.70
CA HIS A 305 -5.42 -14.99 -4.40
C HIS A 305 -5.10 -14.81 -5.87
N GLU A 306 -6.12 -14.88 -6.69
CA GLU A 306 -6.02 -14.57 -8.11
C GLU A 306 -6.44 -13.13 -8.37
N ILE A 307 -5.57 -12.37 -9.02
CA ILE A 307 -5.83 -10.98 -9.41
C ILE A 307 -5.83 -10.89 -10.93
N LEU A 308 -6.93 -10.43 -11.47
CA LEU A 308 -7.12 -10.18 -12.90
C LEU A 308 -6.59 -8.77 -13.24
N VAL A 309 -5.65 -8.69 -14.18
CA VAL A 309 -5.13 -7.45 -14.76
C VAL A 309 -5.30 -7.50 -16.27
N GLY A 310 -6.19 -6.64 -16.79
CA GLY A 310 -6.62 -6.77 -18.19
C GLY A 310 -7.33 -8.10 -18.43
N ASP A 311 -6.75 -8.93 -19.33
CA ASP A 311 -7.29 -10.24 -19.67
C ASP A 311 -6.48 -11.40 -19.05
N ARG A 312 -5.53 -11.12 -18.15
CA ARG A 312 -4.64 -12.13 -17.55
C ARG A 312 -4.81 -12.18 -16.05
N THR A 313 -4.75 -13.39 -15.53
CA THR A 313 -4.80 -13.66 -14.09
C THR A 313 -3.39 -13.91 -13.56
N TYR A 314 -3.07 -13.30 -12.44
CA TYR A 314 -1.79 -13.43 -11.74
C TYR A 314 -2.03 -13.90 -10.30
N GLU A 315 -1.17 -14.79 -9.84
CA GLU A 315 -1.14 -15.17 -8.44
C GLU A 315 -0.62 -14.01 -7.60
N ALA A 316 -1.27 -13.77 -6.48
CA ALA A 316 -0.88 -12.73 -5.54
C ALA A 316 -1.09 -13.19 -4.11
N SER A 317 -0.21 -12.77 -3.22
CA SER A 317 -0.30 -13.00 -1.78
C SER A 317 -0.66 -11.72 -1.06
N LEU A 318 -1.51 -11.82 -0.03
CA LEU A 318 -1.83 -10.68 0.81
C LEU A 318 -0.59 -10.26 1.60
N LEU A 319 -0.13 -9.02 1.37
CA LEU A 319 1.04 -8.46 2.05
C LEU A 319 0.63 -7.71 3.32
N ALA A 320 -0.39 -6.88 3.23
CA ALA A 320 -0.85 -6.07 4.34
C ALA A 320 -2.30 -5.58 4.15
N LYS A 321 -2.97 -5.33 5.27
CA LYS A 321 -4.23 -4.58 5.35
C LYS A 321 -3.94 -3.24 6.04
N ILE A 322 -4.16 -2.13 5.35
CA ILE A 322 -3.92 -0.81 5.94
C ILE A 322 -5.01 -0.52 6.97
N GLN A 323 -4.60 -0.23 8.20
CA GLN A 323 -5.53 0.03 9.31
C GLN A 323 -6.10 1.46 9.27
N GLU A 324 -6.53 1.88 8.10
CA GLU A 324 -7.15 3.17 7.85
C GLU A 324 -8.25 2.97 6.81
N LEU A 325 -9.39 3.62 7.01
CA LEU A 325 -10.46 3.66 6.03
C LEU A 325 -10.28 4.90 5.14
N ASP A 326 -10.31 4.70 3.84
CA ASP A 326 -10.39 5.79 2.89
C ASP A 326 -11.70 6.57 3.11
N PRO A 327 -11.64 7.86 3.43
CA PRO A 327 -12.83 8.65 3.76
C PRO A 327 -13.79 8.83 2.58
N ALA A 328 -13.29 8.76 1.33
CA ALA A 328 -14.08 8.94 0.12
C ALA A 328 -14.86 7.67 -0.24
N THR A 329 -14.22 6.52 -0.14
CA THR A 329 -14.79 5.23 -0.56
C THR A 329 -15.30 4.40 0.61
N ARG A 330 -14.90 4.74 1.87
CA ARG A 330 -15.17 3.97 3.09
C ARG A 330 -14.66 2.52 3.02
N THR A 331 -13.59 2.30 2.25
CA THR A 331 -12.94 1.01 2.08
C THR A 331 -11.61 0.97 2.82
N GLN A 332 -11.20 -0.22 3.22
CA GLN A 332 -9.88 -0.52 3.74
C GLN A 332 -9.00 -1.02 2.61
N ASN A 333 -7.83 -0.40 2.42
CA ASN A 333 -6.90 -0.83 1.39
C ASN A 333 -6.19 -2.10 1.81
N ALA A 334 -6.35 -3.15 1.01
CA ALA A 334 -5.57 -4.37 1.07
C ALA A 334 -4.49 -4.33 -0.02
N ILE A 335 -3.27 -4.69 0.35
CA ILE A 335 -2.10 -4.70 -0.53
C ILE A 335 -1.74 -6.14 -0.80
N PHE A 336 -1.72 -6.51 -2.07
CA PHE A 336 -1.34 -7.84 -2.53
C PHE A 336 -0.05 -7.74 -3.33
N GLN A 337 0.92 -8.58 -3.01
CA GLN A 337 2.15 -8.74 -3.78
C GLN A 337 1.87 -9.66 -4.96
N LEU A 338 2.07 -9.18 -6.18
CA LEU A 338 1.97 -10.00 -7.38
C LEU A 338 3.19 -10.89 -7.54
N SER A 339 3.02 -12.03 -8.21
CA SER A 339 4.13 -12.89 -8.60
C SER A 339 5.11 -12.15 -9.54
N SER A 340 6.38 -12.50 -9.48
CA SER A 340 7.44 -11.85 -10.28
C SER A 340 7.20 -11.94 -11.80
N SER A 341 6.44 -12.93 -12.26
CA SER A 341 6.03 -13.05 -13.68
C SER A 341 5.17 -11.88 -14.18
N ALA A 342 4.55 -11.12 -13.28
CA ALA A 342 3.75 -9.94 -13.63
C ALA A 342 4.61 -8.79 -14.16
N GLY A 343 5.87 -8.66 -13.72
CA GLY A 343 6.74 -7.53 -14.07
C GLY A 343 7.07 -7.37 -15.55
N GLU A 344 6.92 -8.44 -16.36
CA GLU A 344 7.13 -8.38 -17.79
C GLU A 344 5.94 -7.81 -18.58
N THR A 345 4.74 -7.92 -18.05
CA THR A 345 3.49 -7.64 -18.78
C THR A 345 2.58 -6.61 -18.13
N VAL A 346 2.73 -6.38 -16.85
CA VAL A 346 1.91 -5.47 -16.05
C VAL A 346 2.65 -4.15 -15.84
N ILE A 347 1.95 -3.04 -16.06
CA ILE A 347 2.49 -1.69 -15.91
C ILE A 347 1.84 -1.03 -14.67
N PRO A 348 2.62 -0.41 -13.78
CA PRO A 348 2.06 0.39 -12.71
C PRO A 348 1.06 1.43 -13.20
N GLY A 349 -0.07 1.57 -12.51
CA GLY A 349 -1.20 2.41 -12.90
C GLY A 349 -2.33 1.67 -13.59
N GLN A 350 -2.16 0.40 -14.00
CA GLN A 350 -3.24 -0.41 -14.53
C GLN A 350 -4.28 -0.75 -13.46
N LEU A 351 -5.53 -0.91 -13.91
CA LEU A 351 -6.60 -1.43 -13.06
C LEU A 351 -6.46 -2.94 -12.90
N CYS A 352 -6.78 -3.39 -11.70
CA CYS A 352 -6.85 -4.81 -11.37
C CYS A 352 -8.17 -5.15 -10.69
N GLN A 353 -8.54 -6.42 -10.71
CA GLN A 353 -9.73 -6.93 -10.04
C GLN A 353 -9.39 -8.20 -9.26
N ILE A 354 -9.96 -8.31 -8.06
CA ILE A 354 -9.96 -9.54 -7.27
C ILE A 354 -11.40 -10.02 -7.11
N GLU A 355 -11.61 -11.33 -7.23
CA GLU A 355 -12.88 -11.96 -6.92
C GLU A 355 -12.80 -12.58 -5.53
N ILE A 356 -13.66 -12.13 -4.63
CA ILE A 356 -13.70 -12.61 -3.24
C ILE A 356 -15.03 -13.26 -2.99
N GLU A 357 -14.99 -14.48 -2.50
CA GLU A 357 -16.15 -15.22 -2.06
C GLU A 357 -16.51 -14.81 -0.64
N THR A 358 -17.70 -14.25 -0.49
CA THR A 358 -18.22 -13.79 0.79
C THR A 358 -19.38 -14.67 1.23
N HIS A 359 -19.29 -15.22 2.41
CA HIS A 359 -20.37 -16.00 3.02
C HIS A 359 -21.32 -15.03 3.76
N ILE A 360 -22.58 -15.03 3.36
CA ILE A 360 -23.62 -14.22 3.97
C ILE A 360 -24.57 -15.15 4.71
N GLU A 361 -24.72 -14.97 6.01
CA GLU A 361 -25.73 -15.70 6.78
C GLU A 361 -27.12 -15.28 6.30
N CYS A 362 -27.82 -16.22 5.70
CA CYS A 362 -29.15 -15.98 5.16
C CYS A 362 -29.98 -17.26 5.22
N ILE A 363 -31.00 -17.28 6.08
CA ILE A 363 -31.88 -18.42 6.22
C ILE A 363 -32.96 -18.33 5.13
N GLY A 364 -33.08 -19.38 4.33
CA GLY A 364 -34.08 -19.44 3.26
C GLY A 364 -34.05 -20.77 2.50
N HIS A 365 -34.81 -20.83 1.43
CA HIS A 365 -34.92 -22.01 0.56
C HIS A 365 -34.53 -21.64 -0.87
N TRP A 366 -33.63 -22.39 -1.48
CA TRP A 366 -33.38 -22.27 -2.91
C TRP A 366 -34.49 -22.92 -3.70
N VAL A 367 -35.06 -22.18 -4.61
CA VAL A 367 -36.06 -22.63 -5.56
C VAL A 367 -35.68 -22.22 -6.98
N PRO A 368 -36.06 -22.95 -8.03
CA PRO A 368 -35.90 -22.46 -9.40
C PRO A 368 -36.69 -21.15 -9.60
N ALA A 369 -36.04 -20.17 -10.26
CA ALA A 369 -36.67 -18.86 -10.51
C ALA A 369 -37.96 -18.98 -11.35
N SER A 370 -38.08 -20.02 -12.20
CA SER A 370 -39.28 -20.33 -12.98
C SER A 370 -40.50 -20.74 -12.13
N ALA A 371 -40.31 -21.12 -10.88
CA ALA A 371 -41.39 -21.46 -9.93
C ALA A 371 -42.05 -20.22 -9.33
N LEU A 372 -41.42 -19.05 -9.43
CA LEU A 372 -41.91 -17.80 -8.88
C LEU A 372 -43.05 -17.24 -9.74
N ASN A 373 -44.16 -16.95 -9.10
CA ASN A 373 -45.31 -16.29 -9.72
C ASN A 373 -45.55 -14.93 -9.04
N ASN A 374 -46.14 -14.00 -9.78
CA ASN A 374 -46.50 -12.71 -9.21
C ASN A 374 -47.51 -12.90 -8.08
N GLY A 375 -47.18 -12.45 -6.90
CA GLY A 375 -47.99 -12.50 -5.71
C GLY A 375 -48.78 -11.22 -5.50
N ILE A 376 -49.37 -11.10 -4.30
CA ILE A 376 -50.15 -9.94 -3.89
C ILE A 376 -49.26 -8.99 -3.10
N ARG A 377 -49.43 -7.68 -3.26
CA ARG A 377 -48.70 -6.63 -2.47
C ARG A 377 -47.19 -6.64 -2.60
N GLY A 378 -46.64 -7.01 -3.77
CA GLY A 378 -45.21 -7.01 -4.00
C GLY A 378 -44.47 -8.25 -3.49
N LEU A 379 -45.16 -9.21 -2.91
CA LEU A 379 -44.64 -10.53 -2.58
C LEU A 379 -44.66 -11.42 -3.82
N TRP A 380 -43.78 -12.41 -3.86
CA TRP A 380 -43.84 -13.50 -4.82
C TRP A 380 -44.63 -14.68 -4.23
N SER A 381 -45.17 -15.53 -5.07
CA SER A 381 -45.85 -16.74 -4.64
C SER A 381 -45.29 -17.97 -5.31
N LEU A 382 -45.21 -19.04 -4.55
CA LEU A 382 -44.86 -20.38 -5.01
C LEU A 382 -46.10 -21.28 -4.92
N ARG A 383 -46.15 -22.29 -5.77
CA ARG A 383 -47.07 -23.38 -5.63
C ARG A 383 -46.36 -24.62 -5.14
N VAL A 384 -46.76 -25.13 -3.99
CA VAL A 384 -46.16 -26.28 -3.34
C VAL A 384 -47.13 -27.45 -3.37
N VAL A 385 -46.63 -28.66 -3.60
CA VAL A 385 -47.47 -29.86 -3.54
C VAL A 385 -47.52 -30.35 -2.09
N ASN A 386 -48.67 -30.40 -1.50
CA ASN A 386 -48.89 -31.02 -0.18
C ASN A 386 -48.70 -32.53 -0.32
N PRO A 387 -47.75 -33.16 0.42
CA PRO A 387 -47.49 -34.58 0.27
C PRO A 387 -48.61 -35.50 0.72
N GLU A 388 -49.47 -35.06 1.67
CA GLU A 388 -50.53 -35.87 2.21
C GLU A 388 -51.79 -35.86 1.33
N THR A 389 -52.09 -34.66 0.75
CA THR A 389 -53.35 -34.47 0.01
C THR A 389 -53.16 -34.50 -1.51
N SER A 390 -51.90 -34.47 -1.98
CA SER A 390 -51.50 -34.30 -3.40
C SER A 390 -52.16 -33.08 -4.05
N ARG A 391 -52.39 -32.00 -3.26
CA ARG A 391 -52.98 -30.74 -3.74
C ARG A 391 -51.95 -29.63 -3.82
N ALA A 392 -52.13 -28.76 -4.80
CA ALA A 392 -51.31 -27.57 -4.95
C ALA A 392 -51.75 -26.50 -3.93
N GLU A 393 -50.85 -26.08 -3.05
CA GLU A 393 -51.05 -25.02 -2.07
C GLU A 393 -50.23 -23.80 -2.48
N ARG A 394 -50.72 -22.62 -2.18
CA ARG A 394 -50.04 -21.38 -2.41
C ARG A 394 -49.22 -20.98 -1.17
N CYS A 395 -47.95 -20.68 -1.37
CA CYS A 395 -47.04 -20.11 -0.37
C CYS A 395 -46.57 -18.72 -0.84
N ASP A 396 -46.85 -17.70 -0.04
CA ASP A 396 -46.31 -16.36 -0.33
C ASP A 396 -44.89 -16.26 0.24
N VAL A 397 -43.96 -15.73 -0.58
CA VAL A 397 -42.54 -15.69 -0.27
C VAL A 397 -41.92 -14.33 -0.64
N GLU A 398 -40.91 -13.98 0.08
CA GLU A 398 -40.01 -12.86 -0.23
C GLU A 398 -38.76 -13.41 -0.96
N VAL A 399 -38.42 -12.83 -2.09
CA VAL A 399 -37.14 -13.14 -2.77
C VAL A 399 -36.04 -12.33 -2.16
N VAL A 400 -35.13 -13.01 -1.50
CA VAL A 400 -33.99 -12.38 -0.81
C VAL A 400 -32.79 -12.22 -1.75
N TYR A 401 -32.55 -13.24 -2.59
CA TYR A 401 -31.41 -13.25 -3.52
C TYR A 401 -31.74 -14.09 -4.76
N THR A 402 -31.13 -13.75 -5.88
CA THR A 402 -31.25 -14.53 -7.14
C THR A 402 -29.88 -14.82 -7.69
N ASP A 403 -29.65 -16.07 -8.09
CA ASP A 403 -28.41 -16.54 -8.70
C ASP A 403 -28.76 -17.33 -9.98
N GLY A 404 -28.61 -16.66 -11.13
CA GLY A 404 -28.94 -17.25 -12.43
C GLY A 404 -30.38 -17.70 -12.53
N ASP A 405 -30.57 -19.02 -12.56
CA ASP A 405 -31.88 -19.68 -12.70
C ASP A 405 -32.52 -20.08 -11.37
N ARG A 406 -31.89 -19.76 -10.23
CA ARG A 406 -32.39 -20.04 -8.88
C ARG A 406 -32.66 -18.76 -8.10
N ALA A 407 -33.58 -18.83 -7.19
CA ALA A 407 -33.91 -17.76 -6.26
C ALA A 407 -33.89 -18.29 -4.83
N LEU A 408 -33.28 -17.55 -3.92
CA LEU A 408 -33.39 -17.77 -2.50
C LEU A 408 -34.62 -17.05 -1.97
N VAL A 409 -35.52 -17.81 -1.40
CA VAL A 409 -36.80 -17.29 -0.88
C VAL A 409 -36.91 -17.49 0.61
N ARG A 410 -37.57 -16.55 1.25
CA ARG A 410 -37.96 -16.59 2.67
C ARG A 410 -39.47 -16.56 2.77
N GLY A 411 -40.08 -17.47 3.54
CA GLY A 411 -41.54 -17.51 3.71
C GLY A 411 -41.99 -18.79 4.40
N THR A 412 -43.25 -19.18 4.16
CA THR A 412 -43.88 -20.35 4.79
C THR A 412 -43.57 -21.68 4.07
N VAL A 413 -42.50 -21.70 3.29
CA VAL A 413 -42.03 -22.92 2.62
C VAL A 413 -41.39 -23.84 3.66
N LYS A 414 -41.82 -25.11 3.65
CA LYS A 414 -41.23 -26.16 4.52
C LYS A 414 -39.96 -26.71 3.90
N ASP A 415 -39.08 -27.23 4.72
CA ASP A 415 -37.90 -27.94 4.26
C ASP A 415 -38.32 -29.11 3.37
N ASP A 416 -37.59 -29.34 2.28
CA ASP A 416 -37.84 -30.36 1.27
C ASP A 416 -39.21 -30.29 0.58
N ALA A 417 -39.90 -29.13 0.65
CA ALA A 417 -41.14 -28.95 -0.04
C ALA A 417 -41.01 -29.09 -1.56
N LEU A 418 -41.95 -29.80 -2.18
CA LEU A 418 -41.99 -29.97 -3.63
C LEU A 418 -42.63 -28.74 -4.27
N VAL A 419 -41.81 -27.90 -4.89
CA VAL A 419 -42.23 -26.65 -5.55
C VAL A 419 -42.53 -26.94 -7.02
N ILE A 420 -43.68 -26.48 -7.52
CA ILE A 420 -44.06 -26.64 -8.94
C ILE A 420 -43.29 -25.65 -9.78
N VAL A 421 -42.50 -26.18 -10.75
CA VAL A 421 -41.58 -25.40 -11.59
C VAL A 421 -42.23 -25.06 -12.94
N ASP A 422 -43.13 -25.93 -13.44
CA ASP A 422 -43.73 -25.79 -14.77
C ASP A 422 -45.26 -25.94 -14.70
N GLY A 423 -45.97 -25.21 -15.53
CA GLY A 423 -47.43 -25.25 -15.60
C GLY A 423 -48.15 -24.48 -14.49
N THR A 424 -47.46 -23.63 -13.73
CA THR A 424 -48.02 -22.87 -12.60
C THR A 424 -49.25 -22.04 -12.98
N HIS A 425 -49.34 -21.57 -14.23
CA HIS A 425 -50.49 -20.80 -14.77
C HIS A 425 -51.74 -21.64 -15.03
N ARG A 426 -51.65 -22.97 -15.03
CA ARG A 426 -52.73 -23.90 -15.31
C ARG A 426 -53.34 -24.50 -14.04
N ILE A 427 -52.75 -24.21 -12.90
CA ILE A 427 -53.09 -24.84 -11.62
C ILE A 427 -53.83 -23.84 -10.76
N VAL A 428 -54.99 -24.28 -10.23
CA VAL A 428 -55.75 -23.52 -9.25
C VAL A 428 -55.43 -24.04 -7.86
N GLU A 429 -55.51 -23.18 -6.86
CA GLU A 429 -55.30 -23.53 -5.45
C GLU A 429 -56.24 -24.65 -5.03
N GLY A 430 -55.71 -25.68 -4.35
CA GLY A 430 -56.47 -26.86 -3.94
C GLY A 430 -56.63 -27.94 -5.00
N GLN A 431 -56.14 -27.74 -6.23
CA GLN A 431 -56.25 -28.73 -7.31
C GLN A 431 -55.34 -29.94 -7.04
N LYS A 432 -55.87 -31.17 -7.28
CA LYS A 432 -55.05 -32.38 -7.22
C LYS A 432 -54.08 -32.46 -8.36
N VAL A 433 -52.79 -32.69 -8.05
CA VAL A 433 -51.67 -32.73 -9.00
C VAL A 433 -50.89 -34.04 -8.83
N GLU A 434 -50.23 -34.46 -9.91
CA GLU A 434 -49.28 -35.56 -9.89
C GLU A 434 -47.86 -35.01 -10.06
N ALA A 435 -47.09 -35.15 -9.01
CA ALA A 435 -45.71 -34.62 -9.01
C ALA A 435 -44.78 -35.50 -9.85
N ILE A 436 -44.21 -34.96 -10.89
CA ILE A 436 -43.15 -35.57 -11.67
C ILE A 436 -41.84 -34.85 -11.31
N THR A 437 -40.96 -35.55 -10.61
CA THR A 437 -39.66 -34.96 -10.21
C THR A 437 -38.84 -34.65 -11.45
N ALA A 438 -38.47 -33.40 -11.63
CA ALA A 438 -37.50 -33.02 -12.65
C ALA A 438 -36.15 -33.65 -12.26
N GLN A 439 -35.63 -34.60 -13.02
CA GLN A 439 -34.24 -35.01 -12.89
C GLN A 439 -33.38 -33.76 -13.16
N SER A 440 -32.53 -33.42 -12.19
CA SER A 440 -31.54 -32.35 -12.35
C SER A 440 -30.61 -32.74 -13.51
N GLY A 441 -30.86 -32.16 -14.68
CA GLY A 441 -29.94 -32.22 -15.80
C GLY A 441 -28.66 -31.48 -15.44
N GLY A 442 -27.64 -32.24 -14.99
CA GLY A 442 -26.29 -31.70 -14.88
C GLY A 442 -25.78 -31.30 -16.27
N LYS A 443 -25.41 -30.04 -16.40
CA LYS A 443 -24.43 -29.55 -17.38
C LYS A 443 -23.57 -28.50 -16.70
#